data_9661d0cce4a264ce892359d4901216fe
#
_entry.id   9661d0cce4a264ce892359d4901216fe
#
_cell.length_a   1.000
_cell.length_b   1.000
_cell.length_c   1.000
_cell.angle_alpha   90.00
_cell.angle_beta   90.00
_cell.angle_gamma   90.00
#
_symmetry.space_group_name_H-M   'P 1'
#
loop_
_entity.id
_entity.type
_entity.pdbx_description
1 polymer ?
#
loop_
_entity_poly.entity_id
_entity_poly.type
_entity_poly.pdbx_seq_one_letter_code
_entity_poly.pdbx_strand_id
1 'polypeptide(L)'
;VSALQNADVVVYHGLDLEGKMGAVFDSLSEMNKTIIRAEDAIDRSDLLSDEEDANYFDPHIWFDVSLWKDVTEHFAREMALYDPDNASVYALNAENYLRELDEAELYIKNRVDELPEDSRVLITAHDAFQYFAHAYGFEVRGLQGISTDAEAGTADVRELADFIIDREIKAIFIESSVPHKSVEALQAAVRAQGFDVEIGGELYSDSLGDQASGHETYIATIKANIDTIVDALK
;
A
#
# COMPACT_ATOMS: atom_id res chain seq x y z
N VAL A 1 3.65 14.72 19.30
CA VAL A 1 5.00 14.77 19.91
C VAL A 1 4.96 14.29 21.36
N SER A 2 4.10 14.84 22.25
CA SER A 2 4.10 14.43 23.68
C SER A 2 3.78 12.94 23.89
N ALA A 3 2.91 12.34 23.09
CA ALA A 3 2.61 10.90 23.17
C ALA A 3 3.87 10.06 22.82
N LEU A 4 4.58 10.43 21.76
CA LEU A 4 5.83 9.76 21.35
C LEU A 4 6.91 9.88 22.42
N GLN A 5 7.05 11.05 23.05
CA GLN A 5 8.02 11.25 24.13
C GLN A 5 7.72 10.40 25.38
N ASN A 6 6.46 10.08 25.64
CA ASN A 6 6.03 9.29 26.79
C ASN A 6 5.90 7.79 26.46
N ALA A 7 6.00 7.40 25.21
CA ALA A 7 5.96 5.99 24.82
C ALA A 7 7.23 5.26 25.27
N ASP A 8 7.12 4.01 25.65
CA ASP A 8 8.25 3.14 25.95
C ASP A 8 8.90 2.60 24.65
N VAL A 9 8.07 2.26 23.68
CA VAL A 9 8.46 1.84 22.33
C VAL A 9 7.74 2.70 21.31
N VAL A 10 8.46 3.16 20.29
CA VAL A 10 7.90 3.89 19.15
C VAL A 10 8.05 3.02 17.90
N VAL A 11 6.95 2.80 17.23
CA VAL A 11 6.90 2.05 15.96
C VAL A 11 6.49 3.01 14.86
N TYR A 12 7.21 3.00 13.75
CA TYR A 12 6.83 3.75 12.56
C TYR A 12 7.29 3.04 11.29
N HIS A 13 6.82 3.49 10.14
CA HIS A 13 7.05 2.80 8.88
C HIS A 13 8.49 3.00 8.35
N GLY A 14 8.92 4.25 8.23
CA GLY A 14 10.15 4.62 7.53
C GLY A 14 9.91 4.85 6.03
N LEU A 15 10.96 4.80 5.21
CA LEU A 15 10.92 5.05 3.77
C LEU A 15 10.28 6.41 3.43
N ASP A 16 10.49 7.41 4.28
CA ASP A 16 9.91 8.76 4.19
C ASP A 16 8.37 8.84 4.21
N LEU A 17 7.65 7.73 4.52
CA LEU A 17 6.17 7.73 4.61
C LEU A 17 5.65 8.78 5.59
N GLU A 18 6.30 8.93 6.74
CA GLU A 18 5.94 9.92 7.75
C GLU A 18 6.39 11.35 7.39
N GLY A 19 7.06 11.53 6.27
CA GLY A 19 7.42 12.81 5.69
C GLY A 19 8.07 13.78 6.70
N LYS A 20 7.34 14.81 7.10
CA LYS A 20 7.82 15.90 7.97
C LYS A 20 8.16 15.50 9.41
N MET A 21 7.99 14.22 9.81
CA MET A 21 8.26 13.76 11.18
C MET A 21 9.70 13.29 11.41
N GLY A 22 10.55 13.21 10.38
CA GLY A 22 11.93 12.72 10.49
C GLY A 22 12.70 13.34 11.65
N ALA A 23 12.73 14.68 11.79
CA ALA A 23 13.39 15.36 12.90
C ALA A 23 12.84 14.99 14.30
N VAL A 24 11.58 14.59 14.38
CA VAL A 24 10.99 14.11 15.64
C VAL A 24 11.54 12.73 15.98
N PHE A 25 11.64 11.83 15.02
CA PHE A 25 12.20 10.49 15.22
C PHE A 25 13.68 10.52 15.54
N ASP A 26 14.45 11.40 14.89
CA ASP A 26 15.87 11.63 15.21
C ASP A 26 16.03 12.05 16.68
N SER A 27 15.21 12.99 17.15
CA SER A 27 15.24 13.44 18.55
C SER A 27 14.87 12.33 19.53
N LEU A 28 13.94 11.41 19.17
CA LEU A 28 13.58 10.26 20.01
C LEU A 28 14.72 9.25 20.09
N SER A 29 15.48 9.05 19.01
CA SER A 29 16.68 8.20 18.99
C SER A 29 17.74 8.73 19.93
N GLU A 30 17.96 10.05 19.96
CA GLU A 30 18.89 10.71 20.89
C GLU A 30 18.47 10.56 22.36
N MET A 31 17.18 10.36 22.64
CA MET A 31 16.64 10.13 23.99
C MET A 31 16.73 8.66 24.46
N ASN A 32 17.43 7.79 23.75
CA ASN A 32 17.53 6.34 24.02
C ASN A 32 16.16 5.64 24.08
N LYS A 33 15.21 6.08 23.26
CA LYS A 33 13.94 5.38 23.10
C LYS A 33 14.13 4.14 22.23
N THR A 34 13.39 3.08 22.54
CA THR A 34 13.32 1.92 21.64
C THR A 34 12.47 2.29 20.44
N ILE A 35 13.08 2.19 19.27
CA ILE A 35 12.44 2.52 17.99
C ILE A 35 12.47 1.27 17.12
N ILE A 36 11.32 0.92 16.56
CA ILE A 36 11.18 -0.18 15.60
C ILE A 36 10.64 0.41 14.30
N ARG A 37 11.38 0.24 13.21
CA ARG A 37 10.98 0.72 11.88
C ARG A 37 10.63 -0.47 11.00
N ALA A 38 9.52 -0.37 10.28
CA ALA A 38 9.14 -1.41 9.32
C ALA A 38 10.20 -1.56 8.21
N GLU A 39 10.78 -0.46 7.74
CA GLU A 39 11.83 -0.46 6.72
C GLU A 39 13.06 -1.31 7.09
N ASP A 40 13.39 -1.44 8.38
CA ASP A 40 14.54 -2.22 8.84
C ASP A 40 14.34 -3.74 8.65
N ALA A 41 13.13 -4.18 8.35
CA ALA A 41 12.81 -5.56 8.03
C ALA A 41 13.16 -5.95 6.59
N ILE A 42 13.27 -4.99 5.68
CA ILE A 42 13.31 -5.25 4.25
C ILE A 42 14.72 -5.08 3.72
N ASP A 43 15.21 -6.09 2.99
CA ASP A 43 16.47 -5.96 2.29
C ASP A 43 16.38 -4.87 1.21
N ARG A 44 17.40 -4.03 1.13
CA ARG A 44 17.41 -2.90 0.19
C ARG A 44 17.22 -3.33 -1.28
N SER A 45 17.56 -4.54 -1.62
CA SER A 45 17.37 -5.12 -2.95
C SER A 45 15.91 -5.42 -3.30
N ASP A 46 15.05 -5.52 -2.28
CA ASP A 46 13.63 -5.83 -2.44
C ASP A 46 12.76 -4.55 -2.40
N LEU A 47 13.41 -3.40 -2.13
CA LEU A 47 12.76 -2.10 -2.19
C LEU A 47 12.64 -1.62 -3.64
N LEU A 48 11.44 -1.19 -4.03
CA LEU A 48 11.19 -0.53 -5.29
C LEU A 48 11.61 0.94 -5.19
N SER A 49 12.39 1.43 -6.15
CA SER A 49 12.79 2.83 -6.24
C SER A 49 11.80 3.60 -7.10
N ASP A 50 11.64 4.89 -6.79
CA ASP A 50 10.96 5.82 -7.66
C ASP A 50 11.65 5.88 -9.05
N GLU A 51 10.87 5.95 -10.12
CA GLU A 51 11.40 6.05 -11.48
C GLU A 51 12.13 7.37 -11.73
N GLU A 52 11.74 8.44 -11.03
CA GLU A 52 12.30 9.79 -11.18
C GLU A 52 13.51 10.04 -10.25
N ASP A 53 13.54 9.39 -9.07
CA ASP A 53 14.64 9.49 -8.10
C ASP A 53 15.02 8.13 -7.51
N ALA A 54 16.08 7.54 -8.01
CA ALA A 54 16.62 6.26 -7.54
C ALA A 54 17.07 6.25 -6.05
N ASN A 55 17.11 7.39 -5.38
CA ASN A 55 17.38 7.47 -3.95
C ASN A 55 16.10 7.47 -3.09
N TYR A 56 14.96 7.67 -3.71
CA TYR A 56 13.66 7.61 -3.07
C TYR A 56 13.05 6.22 -3.30
N PHE A 57 12.63 5.58 -2.22
CA PHE A 57 11.99 4.27 -2.29
C PHE A 57 10.48 4.42 -2.11
N ASP A 58 9.74 3.62 -2.85
CA ASP A 58 8.30 3.48 -2.67
C ASP A 58 8.01 2.95 -1.26
N PRO A 59 7.25 3.68 -0.42
CA PRO A 59 6.97 3.26 0.94
C PRO A 59 5.86 2.21 1.05
N HIS A 60 5.10 1.90 -0.01
CA HIS A 60 3.87 1.11 0.03
C HIS A 60 4.12 -0.41 0.13
N ILE A 61 5.13 -0.82 0.93
CA ILE A 61 5.56 -2.24 1.08
C ILE A 61 4.45 -3.15 1.60
N TRP A 62 3.43 -2.61 2.28
CA TRP A 62 2.32 -3.40 2.82
C TRP A 62 1.43 -4.05 1.76
N PHE A 63 1.57 -3.68 0.50
CA PHE A 63 0.84 -4.30 -0.61
C PHE A 63 1.47 -5.62 -1.10
N ASP A 64 2.70 -5.93 -0.69
CA ASP A 64 3.28 -7.27 -0.80
C ASP A 64 3.19 -7.98 0.55
N VAL A 65 2.35 -9.02 0.61
CA VAL A 65 2.16 -9.80 1.85
C VAL A 65 3.45 -10.47 2.29
N SER A 66 4.36 -10.80 1.38
CA SER A 66 5.65 -11.40 1.75
C SER A 66 6.53 -10.43 2.51
N LEU A 67 6.61 -9.16 2.08
CA LEU A 67 7.32 -8.11 2.80
C LEU A 67 6.66 -7.80 4.15
N TRP A 68 5.32 -7.86 4.22
CA TRP A 68 4.61 -7.67 5.48
C TRP A 68 4.84 -8.79 6.51
N LYS A 69 5.16 -10.01 6.03
CA LYS A 69 5.63 -11.11 6.91
C LYS A 69 6.99 -10.77 7.51
N ASP A 70 7.94 -10.26 6.70
CA ASP A 70 9.26 -9.84 7.20
C ASP A 70 9.14 -8.74 8.24
N VAL A 71 8.25 -7.75 8.02
CA VAL A 71 7.93 -6.70 9.01
C VAL A 71 7.37 -7.32 10.30
N THR A 72 6.49 -8.31 10.21
CA THR A 72 5.90 -9.00 11.36
C THR A 72 6.97 -9.73 12.18
N GLU A 73 7.86 -10.46 11.53
CA GLU A 73 8.98 -11.17 12.19
C GLU A 73 9.96 -10.19 12.83
N HIS A 74 10.31 -9.12 12.12
CA HIS A 74 11.17 -8.06 12.64
C HIS A 74 10.58 -7.44 13.90
N PHE A 75 9.31 -7.02 13.86
CA PHE A 75 8.62 -6.44 14.99
C PHE A 75 8.62 -7.38 16.22
N ALA A 76 8.30 -8.65 16.02
CA ALA A 76 8.28 -9.63 17.11
C ALA A 76 9.67 -9.84 17.74
N ARG A 77 10.73 -9.86 16.92
CA ARG A 77 12.12 -9.97 17.36
C ARG A 77 12.54 -8.76 18.19
N GLU A 78 12.28 -7.56 17.71
CA GLU A 78 12.63 -6.32 18.41
C GLU A 78 11.85 -6.17 19.72
N MET A 79 10.57 -6.56 19.75
CA MET A 79 9.78 -6.61 20.99
C MET A 79 10.33 -7.62 21.99
N ALA A 80 10.79 -8.79 21.53
CA ALA A 80 11.42 -9.79 22.41
C ALA A 80 12.77 -9.31 22.99
N LEU A 81 13.51 -8.46 22.26
CA LEU A 81 14.73 -7.82 22.77
C LEU A 81 14.42 -6.74 23.80
N TYR A 82 13.35 -5.97 23.58
CA TYR A 82 12.91 -4.93 24.51
C TYR A 82 12.33 -5.50 25.81
N ASP A 83 11.51 -6.53 25.70
CA ASP A 83 10.79 -7.19 26.81
C ASP A 83 11.04 -8.71 26.79
N PRO A 84 12.24 -9.16 27.25
CA PRO A 84 12.63 -10.56 27.16
C PRO A 84 11.79 -11.49 28.04
N ASP A 85 11.15 -11.00 29.09
CA ASP A 85 10.26 -11.79 29.94
C ASP A 85 9.01 -12.28 29.18
N ASN A 86 8.59 -11.55 28.16
CA ASN A 86 7.46 -11.89 27.31
C ASN A 86 7.87 -12.37 25.89
N ALA A 87 9.14 -12.65 25.63
CA ALA A 87 9.66 -13.05 24.32
C ALA A 87 8.90 -14.23 23.70
N SER A 88 8.52 -15.23 24.51
CA SER A 88 7.75 -16.39 24.01
C SER A 88 6.33 -16.03 23.58
N VAL A 89 5.73 -15.01 24.17
CA VAL A 89 4.39 -14.51 23.78
C VAL A 89 4.48 -13.81 22.43
N TYR A 90 5.48 -12.94 22.24
CA TYR A 90 5.71 -12.27 20.96
C TYR A 90 5.96 -13.27 19.83
N ALA A 91 6.82 -14.29 20.07
CA ALA A 91 7.10 -15.33 19.09
C ALA A 91 5.84 -16.13 18.72
N LEU A 92 5.04 -16.55 19.71
CA LEU A 92 3.80 -17.28 19.45
C LEU A 92 2.76 -16.46 18.68
N ASN A 93 2.60 -15.18 19.04
CA ASN A 93 1.68 -14.29 18.34
C ASN A 93 2.12 -14.05 16.89
N ALA A 94 3.40 -13.86 16.65
CA ALA A 94 3.95 -13.73 15.30
C ALA A 94 3.72 -15.01 14.49
N GLU A 95 4.02 -16.19 15.02
CA GLU A 95 3.77 -17.47 14.34
C GLU A 95 2.30 -17.64 13.95
N ASN A 96 1.37 -17.26 14.83
CA ASN A 96 -0.06 -17.31 14.52
C ASN A 96 -0.43 -16.35 13.39
N TYR A 97 0.03 -15.11 13.48
CA TYR A 97 -0.29 -14.08 12.49
C TYR A 97 0.35 -14.37 11.12
N LEU A 98 1.58 -14.90 11.09
CA LEU A 98 2.23 -15.35 9.85
C LEU A 98 1.41 -16.42 9.12
N ARG A 99 0.78 -17.35 9.84
CA ARG A 99 -0.14 -18.32 9.22
C ARG A 99 -1.38 -17.66 8.63
N GLU A 100 -1.93 -16.66 9.31
CA GLU A 100 -3.06 -15.89 8.78
C GLU A 100 -2.65 -15.08 7.53
N LEU A 101 -1.41 -14.56 7.49
CA LEU A 101 -0.85 -13.90 6.32
C LEU A 101 -0.63 -14.88 5.14
N ASP A 102 -0.17 -16.11 5.40
CA ASP A 102 -0.07 -17.15 4.37
C ASP A 102 -1.43 -17.48 3.74
N GLU A 103 -2.47 -17.58 4.57
CA GLU A 103 -3.85 -17.81 4.08
C GLU A 103 -4.36 -16.60 3.28
N ALA A 104 -4.02 -15.38 3.69
CA ALA A 104 -4.40 -14.16 2.97
C ALA A 104 -3.68 -14.07 1.62
N GLU A 105 -2.40 -14.37 1.56
CA GLU A 105 -1.63 -14.38 0.33
C GLU A 105 -2.17 -15.42 -0.66
N LEU A 106 -2.47 -16.62 -0.18
CA LEU A 106 -3.10 -17.66 -1.01
C LEU A 106 -4.47 -17.21 -1.54
N TYR A 107 -5.26 -16.54 -0.69
CA TYR A 107 -6.54 -15.97 -1.12
C TYR A 107 -6.36 -14.97 -2.26
N ILE A 108 -5.41 -14.02 -2.10
CA ILE A 108 -5.12 -13.00 -3.12
C ILE A 108 -4.72 -13.68 -4.45
N LYS A 109 -3.78 -14.62 -4.41
CA LYS A 109 -3.33 -15.36 -5.60
C LYS A 109 -4.48 -16.07 -6.32
N ASN A 110 -5.36 -16.73 -5.57
CA ASN A 110 -6.54 -17.40 -6.13
C ASN A 110 -7.50 -16.40 -6.79
N ARG A 111 -7.70 -15.22 -6.20
CA ARG A 111 -8.53 -14.18 -6.79
C ARG A 111 -7.90 -13.61 -8.07
N VAL A 112 -6.59 -13.34 -8.05
CA VAL A 112 -5.85 -12.87 -9.23
C VAL A 112 -5.94 -13.86 -10.38
N ASP A 113 -5.87 -15.16 -10.11
CA ASP A 113 -5.96 -16.22 -11.14
C ASP A 113 -7.33 -16.30 -11.83
N GLU A 114 -8.36 -15.60 -11.29
CA GLU A 114 -9.65 -15.45 -11.98
C GLU A 114 -9.60 -14.46 -13.15
N LEU A 115 -8.54 -13.62 -13.21
CA LEU A 115 -8.33 -12.63 -14.29
C LEU A 115 -7.33 -13.16 -15.32
N PRO A 116 -7.64 -13.05 -16.62
CA PRO A 116 -6.63 -13.20 -17.67
C PRO A 116 -5.48 -12.20 -17.47
N GLU A 117 -4.26 -12.56 -17.84
CA GLU A 117 -3.08 -11.69 -17.70
C GLU A 117 -3.29 -10.32 -18.38
N ASP A 118 -3.89 -10.30 -19.56
CA ASP A 118 -4.17 -9.06 -20.31
C ASP A 118 -5.15 -8.13 -19.60
N SER A 119 -5.95 -8.63 -18.63
CA SER A 119 -6.88 -7.84 -17.83
C SER A 119 -6.27 -7.34 -16.51
N ARG A 120 -5.03 -7.72 -16.19
CA ARG A 120 -4.37 -7.32 -14.93
C ARG A 120 -3.73 -5.95 -15.05
N VAL A 121 -4.56 -4.94 -15.34
CA VAL A 121 -4.15 -3.53 -15.39
C VAL A 121 -4.96 -2.75 -14.38
N LEU A 122 -4.27 -2.12 -13.42
CA LEU A 122 -4.86 -1.39 -12.31
C LEU A 122 -4.59 0.11 -12.45
N ILE A 123 -5.65 0.91 -12.58
CA ILE A 123 -5.59 2.37 -12.66
C ILE A 123 -6.10 2.97 -11.35
N THR A 124 -5.26 3.71 -10.65
CA THR A 124 -5.49 4.20 -9.28
C THR A 124 -5.37 5.72 -9.20
N ALA A 125 -5.80 6.31 -8.07
CA ALA A 125 -5.71 7.75 -7.86
C ALA A 125 -4.26 8.21 -7.63
N HIS A 126 -3.43 7.41 -6.93
CA HIS A 126 -1.99 7.65 -6.83
C HIS A 126 -1.20 6.34 -6.97
N ASP A 127 0.09 6.43 -7.11
CA ASP A 127 0.98 5.29 -7.39
C ASP A 127 1.40 4.57 -6.10
N ALA A 128 0.43 3.91 -5.45
CA ALA A 128 0.64 3.16 -4.22
C ALA A 128 0.76 1.64 -4.42
N PHE A 129 0.44 1.12 -5.60
CA PHE A 129 0.23 -0.31 -5.78
C PHE A 129 1.37 -1.01 -6.54
N GLN A 130 2.58 -0.44 -6.61
CA GLN A 130 3.69 -1.04 -7.34
C GLN A 130 4.19 -2.35 -6.69
N TYR A 131 4.22 -2.44 -5.36
CA TYR A 131 4.52 -3.71 -4.68
C TYR A 131 3.45 -4.78 -4.94
N PHE A 132 2.17 -4.37 -5.00
CA PHE A 132 1.09 -5.28 -5.42
C PHE A 132 1.30 -5.76 -6.85
N ALA A 133 1.66 -4.85 -7.76
CA ALA A 133 1.95 -5.19 -9.15
C ALA A 133 3.08 -6.21 -9.26
N HIS A 134 4.18 -5.96 -8.56
CA HIS A 134 5.35 -6.84 -8.53
C HIS A 134 5.02 -8.22 -7.96
N ALA A 135 4.27 -8.28 -6.85
CA ALA A 135 3.95 -9.53 -6.16
C ALA A 135 2.93 -10.40 -6.91
N TYR A 136 1.98 -9.78 -7.62
CA TYR A 136 0.82 -10.50 -8.18
C TYR A 136 0.66 -10.37 -9.71
N GLY A 137 1.63 -9.77 -10.40
CA GLY A 137 1.67 -9.72 -11.86
C GLY A 137 0.65 -8.78 -12.49
N PHE A 138 0.49 -7.60 -11.91
CA PHE A 138 -0.30 -6.51 -12.49
C PHE A 138 0.59 -5.46 -13.18
N GLU A 139 0.02 -4.71 -14.12
CA GLU A 139 0.52 -3.42 -14.54
C GLU A 139 -0.25 -2.35 -13.77
N VAL A 140 0.45 -1.43 -13.10
CA VAL A 140 -0.18 -0.37 -12.29
C VAL A 140 0.16 1.00 -12.88
N ARG A 141 -0.84 1.89 -12.93
CA ARG A 141 -0.69 3.29 -13.31
C ARG A 141 -1.45 4.17 -12.33
N GLY A 142 -0.72 4.95 -11.53
CA GLY A 142 -1.29 6.01 -10.70
C GLY A 142 -1.56 7.27 -11.51
N LEU A 143 -2.65 7.98 -11.23
CA LEU A 143 -2.90 9.31 -11.77
C LEU A 143 -1.95 10.35 -11.15
N GLN A 144 -1.64 10.22 -9.86
CA GLN A 144 -0.61 10.97 -9.14
C GLN A 144 0.60 10.06 -8.91
N GLY A 145 1.77 10.64 -8.64
CA GLY A 145 2.96 9.90 -8.27
C GLY A 145 2.84 9.19 -6.90
N ILE A 146 3.96 8.63 -6.43
CA ILE A 146 4.06 7.92 -5.13
C ILE A 146 3.64 8.82 -3.97
N SER A 147 4.05 10.10 -3.98
CA SER A 147 3.62 11.09 -2.98
C SER A 147 2.30 11.74 -3.37
N THR A 148 1.37 11.87 -2.40
CA THR A 148 0.11 12.58 -2.56
C THR A 148 0.22 14.10 -2.35
N ASP A 149 1.42 14.63 -2.11
CA ASP A 149 1.67 16.08 -1.88
C ASP A 149 1.45 16.91 -3.17
N ALA A 150 1.59 16.34 -4.36
CA ALA A 150 1.38 16.99 -5.64
C ALA A 150 0.12 16.43 -6.33
N GLU A 151 -0.77 17.35 -6.76
CA GLU A 151 -1.92 16.96 -7.56
C GLU A 151 -1.52 16.69 -9.02
N ALA A 152 -2.20 15.74 -9.68
CA ALA A 152 -2.02 15.46 -11.09
C ALA A 152 -2.33 16.69 -11.97
N GLY A 153 -1.48 16.96 -12.94
CA GLY A 153 -1.68 18.00 -13.92
C GLY A 153 -2.63 17.58 -15.06
N THR A 154 -3.01 18.53 -15.89
CA THR A 154 -3.86 18.24 -17.06
C THR A 154 -3.17 17.38 -18.11
N ALA A 155 -1.85 17.36 -18.14
CA ALA A 155 -1.07 16.50 -19.02
C ALA A 155 -1.16 15.04 -18.59
N ASP A 156 -1.03 14.78 -17.29
CA ASP A 156 -1.09 13.45 -16.69
C ASP A 156 -2.47 12.82 -16.88
N VAL A 157 -3.53 13.62 -16.66
CA VAL A 157 -4.92 13.19 -16.93
C VAL A 157 -5.12 12.80 -18.40
N ARG A 158 -4.55 13.55 -19.34
CA ARG A 158 -4.66 13.24 -20.75
C ARG A 158 -3.91 11.97 -21.13
N GLU A 159 -2.66 11.85 -20.70
CA GLU A 159 -1.82 10.69 -21.01
C GLU A 159 -2.44 9.40 -20.47
N LEU A 160 -2.93 9.44 -19.22
CA LEU A 160 -3.58 8.29 -18.63
C LEU A 160 -4.94 7.98 -19.29
N ALA A 161 -5.70 9.01 -19.73
CA ALA A 161 -6.94 8.79 -20.48
C ALA A 161 -6.66 8.12 -21.83
N ASP A 162 -5.62 8.55 -22.55
CA ASP A 162 -5.22 7.93 -23.81
C ASP A 162 -4.80 6.47 -23.60
N PHE A 163 -4.03 6.18 -22.53
CA PHE A 163 -3.64 4.81 -22.15
C PHE A 163 -4.86 3.92 -21.85
N ILE A 164 -5.85 4.44 -21.09
CA ILE A 164 -7.09 3.70 -20.77
C ILE A 164 -7.82 3.31 -22.04
N ILE A 165 -7.92 4.23 -22.99
CA ILE A 165 -8.62 4.01 -24.27
C ILE A 165 -7.85 3.00 -25.14
N ASP A 166 -6.54 3.18 -25.29
CA ASP A 166 -5.69 2.31 -26.13
C ASP A 166 -5.66 0.87 -25.63
N ARG A 167 -5.76 0.67 -24.30
CA ARG A 167 -5.75 -0.65 -23.66
C ARG A 167 -7.16 -1.19 -23.37
N GLU A 168 -8.21 -0.46 -23.74
CA GLU A 168 -9.61 -0.83 -23.48
C GLU A 168 -9.88 -1.19 -22.01
N ILE A 169 -9.31 -0.40 -21.06
CA ILE A 169 -9.42 -0.63 -19.62
C ILE A 169 -10.88 -0.47 -19.20
N LYS A 170 -11.43 -1.48 -18.53
CA LYS A 170 -12.85 -1.52 -18.12
C LYS A 170 -13.15 -0.65 -16.91
N ALA A 171 -12.23 -0.60 -15.94
CA ALA A 171 -12.44 0.07 -14.65
C ALA A 171 -11.20 0.81 -14.17
N ILE A 172 -11.44 1.93 -13.48
CA ILE A 172 -10.47 2.71 -12.72
C ILE A 172 -10.94 2.81 -11.28
N PHE A 173 -10.04 3.08 -10.34
CA PHE A 173 -10.36 2.98 -8.91
C PHE A 173 -10.14 4.32 -8.19
N ILE A 174 -11.09 4.68 -7.33
CA ILE A 174 -10.93 5.73 -6.32
C ILE A 174 -10.23 5.15 -5.09
N GLU A 175 -9.73 6.01 -4.22
CA GLU A 175 -9.02 5.60 -3.01
C GLU A 175 -9.54 6.33 -1.79
N SER A 176 -9.50 5.67 -0.63
CA SER A 176 -9.96 6.24 0.64
C SER A 176 -9.11 7.42 1.15
N SER A 177 -7.83 7.48 0.74
CA SER A 177 -6.85 8.50 1.17
C SER A 177 -6.71 9.69 0.22
N VAL A 178 -7.25 9.59 -1.00
CA VAL A 178 -7.13 10.63 -2.04
C VAL A 178 -8.49 11.19 -2.44
N PRO A 179 -8.63 12.51 -2.70
CA PRO A 179 -9.90 13.07 -3.15
C PRO A 179 -10.41 12.43 -4.45
N HIS A 180 -11.65 11.94 -4.47
CA HIS A 180 -12.25 11.23 -5.60
C HIS A 180 -12.33 12.05 -6.90
N LYS A 181 -12.34 13.40 -6.77
CA LYS A 181 -12.48 14.34 -7.90
C LYS A 181 -11.42 14.17 -8.99
N SER A 182 -10.21 13.74 -8.63
CA SER A 182 -9.13 13.52 -9.59
C SER A 182 -9.47 12.35 -10.53
N VAL A 183 -9.94 11.23 -9.98
CA VAL A 183 -10.37 10.06 -10.75
C VAL A 183 -11.67 10.32 -11.52
N GLU A 184 -12.61 11.09 -10.95
CA GLU A 184 -13.82 11.53 -11.65
C GLU A 184 -13.47 12.41 -12.85
N ALA A 185 -12.45 13.28 -12.75
CA ALA A 185 -11.97 14.09 -13.86
C ALA A 185 -11.31 13.23 -14.96
N LEU A 186 -10.54 12.20 -14.57
CA LEU A 186 -9.98 11.22 -15.50
C LEU A 186 -11.09 10.48 -16.24
N GLN A 187 -12.09 9.96 -15.52
CA GLN A 187 -13.25 9.30 -16.14
C GLN A 187 -13.98 10.22 -17.14
N ALA A 188 -14.16 11.50 -16.77
CA ALA A 188 -14.79 12.48 -17.67
C ALA A 188 -13.93 12.74 -18.92
N ALA A 189 -12.60 12.77 -18.80
CA ALA A 189 -11.68 12.94 -19.92
C ALA A 189 -11.74 11.74 -20.89
N VAL A 190 -11.80 10.52 -20.37
CA VAL A 190 -11.97 9.29 -21.15
C VAL A 190 -13.32 9.31 -21.90
N ARG A 191 -14.40 9.65 -21.20
CA ARG A 191 -15.75 9.76 -21.81
C ARG A 191 -15.84 10.84 -22.88
N ALA A 192 -15.15 11.95 -22.71
CA ALA A 192 -15.10 13.02 -23.72
C ALA A 192 -14.44 12.57 -25.03
N GLN A 193 -13.61 11.54 -25.01
CA GLN A 193 -12.99 10.91 -26.17
C GLN A 193 -13.83 9.75 -26.75
N GLY A 194 -15.00 9.46 -26.18
CA GLY A 194 -15.96 8.49 -26.71
C GLY A 194 -15.78 7.06 -26.19
N PHE A 195 -14.95 6.86 -25.16
CA PHE A 195 -14.79 5.59 -24.47
C PHE A 195 -15.47 5.65 -23.10
N ASP A 196 -16.09 4.57 -22.65
CA ASP A 196 -16.75 4.49 -21.35
C ASP A 196 -15.94 3.59 -20.41
N VAL A 197 -15.40 4.19 -19.33
CA VAL A 197 -14.69 3.49 -18.28
C VAL A 197 -15.48 3.61 -16.97
N GLU A 198 -15.61 2.51 -16.24
CA GLU A 198 -16.35 2.46 -14.98
C GLU A 198 -15.43 2.88 -13.79
N ILE A 199 -16.02 3.42 -12.71
CA ILE A 199 -15.36 3.45 -11.41
C ILE A 199 -15.64 2.11 -10.76
N GLY A 200 -14.62 1.26 -10.68
CA GLY A 200 -14.72 -0.12 -10.22
C GLY A 200 -14.94 -0.27 -8.72
N GLY A 201 -14.65 0.79 -7.96
CA GLY A 201 -14.82 0.84 -6.52
C GLY A 201 -13.79 1.68 -5.82
N GLU A 202 -13.85 1.69 -4.48
CA GLU A 202 -12.89 2.37 -3.61
C GLU A 202 -11.89 1.36 -3.04
N LEU A 203 -10.60 1.71 -3.13
CA LEU A 203 -9.50 0.95 -2.56
C LEU A 203 -8.97 1.65 -1.31
N TYR A 204 -8.59 0.86 -0.34
CA TYR A 204 -7.82 1.33 0.81
C TYR A 204 -6.34 1.35 0.42
N SER A 205 -5.74 2.53 0.33
CA SER A 205 -4.31 2.68 0.00
C SER A 205 -3.47 2.94 1.27
N ASP A 206 -3.52 4.15 1.82
CA ASP A 206 -2.67 4.58 2.95
C ASP A 206 -3.38 4.45 4.30
N SER A 207 -4.49 3.76 4.35
CA SER A 207 -5.25 3.53 5.57
C SER A 207 -5.95 2.19 5.54
N LEU A 208 -6.24 1.65 6.70
CA LEU A 208 -7.17 0.54 6.85
C LEU A 208 -8.62 1.04 6.66
N GLY A 209 -9.53 0.12 6.43
CA GLY A 209 -10.96 0.38 6.59
C GLY A 209 -11.33 0.59 8.05
N ASP A 210 -12.60 0.82 8.31
CA ASP A 210 -13.13 1.03 9.63
C ASP A 210 -13.97 -0.17 10.14
N GLN A 211 -14.37 -0.12 11.40
CA GLN A 211 -15.21 -1.17 12.00
C GLN A 211 -16.60 -1.28 11.35
N ALA A 212 -17.11 -0.19 10.78
CA ALA A 212 -18.42 -0.22 10.14
C ALA A 212 -18.38 -0.99 8.81
N SER A 213 -17.27 -0.92 8.10
CA SER A 213 -17.00 -1.69 6.87
C SER A 213 -16.58 -3.14 7.17
N GLY A 214 -16.10 -3.43 8.38
CA GLY A 214 -15.48 -4.73 8.73
C GLY A 214 -14.06 -4.89 8.20
N HIS A 215 -13.43 -3.81 7.75
CA HIS A 215 -12.09 -3.83 7.14
C HIS A 215 -11.03 -3.12 8.03
N GLU A 216 -11.22 -3.13 9.36
CA GLU A 216 -10.36 -2.47 10.33
C GLU A 216 -9.02 -3.18 10.58
N THR A 217 -8.78 -4.35 9.97
CA THR A 217 -7.52 -5.10 10.07
C THR A 217 -6.81 -5.17 8.72
N TYR A 218 -5.49 -5.32 8.73
CA TYR A 218 -4.69 -5.46 7.50
C TYR A 218 -5.23 -6.57 6.59
N ILE A 219 -5.47 -7.77 7.13
CA ILE A 219 -5.94 -8.92 6.36
C ILE A 219 -7.33 -8.67 5.77
N ALA A 220 -8.23 -8.05 6.52
CA ALA A 220 -9.56 -7.73 6.01
C ALA A 220 -9.49 -6.66 4.91
N THR A 221 -8.66 -5.63 5.11
CA THR A 221 -8.44 -4.55 4.14
C THR A 221 -7.88 -5.08 2.82
N ILE A 222 -6.80 -5.89 2.86
CA ILE A 222 -6.16 -6.37 1.63
C ILE A 222 -7.05 -7.36 0.86
N LYS A 223 -7.86 -8.15 1.57
CA LYS A 223 -8.88 -9.01 0.95
C LYS A 223 -10.00 -8.20 0.30
N ALA A 224 -10.47 -7.14 0.94
CA ALA A 224 -11.46 -6.24 0.36
C ALA A 224 -10.93 -5.55 -0.92
N ASN A 225 -9.68 -5.11 -0.90
CA ASN A 225 -9.04 -4.52 -2.08
C ASN A 225 -9.00 -5.51 -3.25
N ILE A 226 -8.50 -6.73 -3.04
CA ILE A 226 -8.41 -7.71 -4.14
C ILE A 226 -9.79 -8.10 -4.66
N ASP A 227 -10.80 -8.22 -3.80
CA ASP A 227 -12.16 -8.51 -4.23
C ASP A 227 -12.71 -7.39 -5.10
N THR A 228 -12.54 -6.14 -4.69
CA THR A 228 -12.95 -4.95 -5.45
C THR A 228 -12.25 -4.90 -6.81
N ILE A 229 -10.93 -5.12 -6.86
CA ILE A 229 -10.14 -5.11 -8.10
C ILE A 229 -10.62 -6.20 -9.05
N VAL A 230 -10.67 -7.44 -8.58
CA VAL A 230 -11.00 -8.59 -9.45
C VAL A 230 -12.43 -8.53 -9.95
N ASP A 231 -13.39 -8.15 -9.10
CA ASP A 231 -14.80 -8.08 -9.50
C ASP A 231 -15.07 -6.98 -10.54
N ALA A 232 -14.31 -5.88 -10.50
CA ALA A 232 -14.44 -4.78 -11.47
C ALA A 232 -13.71 -5.05 -12.80
N LEU A 233 -12.65 -5.86 -12.80
CA LEU A 233 -11.84 -6.13 -14.00
C LEU A 233 -12.29 -7.38 -14.78
N LYS A 234 -13.16 -8.21 -14.21
CA LYS A 234 -13.79 -9.33 -14.94
C LYS A 234 -14.72 -8.82 -16.04
#